data_e924bf0a04a0a7db957cfc3467f13158
#
_entry.id   e924bf0a04a0a7db957cfc3467f13158
#
_cell.length_a   1.000
_cell.length_b   1.000
_cell.length_c   1.000
_cell.angle_alpha   90.00
_cell.angle_beta   90.00
_cell.angle_gamma   90.00
#
_symmetry.space_group_name_H-M   'P 1'
#
loop_
_entity.id
_entity.type
_entity.pdbx_description
1 polymer ?
#
loop_
_entity_poly.entity_id
_entity_poly.type
_entity_poly.pdbx_seq_one_letter_code
_entity_poly.pdbx_strand_id
1 'polypeptide(L)'
;MAALRRALHVATLAAGARGALAGSLAGSCPADHRLWDKLHSDTRAGSVPTFDWFFGYEEAQGFLLPLLKKSQAACPLRVLDVGCGTSSLCTGLYTRCPHPVDVLGVDLSPVAVAHMKSLLEGGQDGKPLCPGHPASQLHFVQADAQNLESVASSGSFRLVLDKGTWDAVARGGWPGAYQLLSECFRVLSPQGTLIQFSDEDPDVRVPCLEQGSPGCTVMVQELGPFGGITYFAYLVQGSL
;
A
#
# COMPACT_ATOMS: atom_id res chain seq x y z
N MET A 1 -9.97 8.31 26.54
CA MET A 1 -9.27 9.61 26.50
C MET A 1 -7.91 9.51 25.81
N ALA A 2 -7.06 8.51 26.05
CA ALA A 2 -5.78 8.35 25.35
C ALA A 2 -5.90 7.94 23.87
N ALA A 3 -6.87 7.11 23.53
CA ALA A 3 -7.14 6.70 22.14
C ALA A 3 -7.63 7.86 21.27
N LEU A 4 -8.47 8.74 21.84
CA LEU A 4 -8.98 9.94 21.16
C LEU A 4 -7.85 10.96 20.87
N ARG A 5 -6.88 11.07 21.78
CA ARG A 5 -5.69 11.94 21.57
C ARG A 5 -4.74 11.38 20.50
N ARG A 6 -4.58 10.03 20.38
CA ARG A 6 -3.80 9.41 19.31
C ARG A 6 -4.46 9.59 17.94
N ALA A 7 -5.77 9.39 17.83
CA ALA A 7 -6.50 9.60 16.57
C ALA A 7 -6.43 11.05 16.09
N LEU A 8 -6.58 12.03 17.00
CA LEU A 8 -6.41 13.45 16.67
C LEU A 8 -4.97 13.81 16.25
N HIS A 9 -3.96 13.16 16.82
CA HIS A 9 -2.56 13.43 16.48
C HIS A 9 -2.19 12.88 15.09
N VAL A 10 -2.66 11.68 14.76
CA VAL A 10 -2.49 11.07 13.42
C VAL A 10 -3.25 11.86 12.35
N ALA A 11 -4.49 12.29 12.63
CA ALA A 11 -5.27 13.11 11.71
C ALA A 11 -4.63 14.49 11.44
N THR A 12 -4.05 15.12 12.47
CA THR A 12 -3.38 16.41 12.33
C THR A 12 -2.07 16.28 11.54
N LEU A 13 -1.32 15.17 11.70
CA LEU A 13 -0.11 14.90 10.92
C LEU A 13 -0.44 14.57 9.46
N ALA A 14 -1.50 13.78 9.20
CA ALA A 14 -1.94 13.48 7.84
C ALA A 14 -2.46 14.73 7.09
N ALA A 15 -3.23 15.59 7.76
CA ALA A 15 -3.70 16.84 7.17
C ALA A 15 -2.57 17.86 6.95
N GLY A 16 -1.61 17.94 7.88
CA GLY A 16 -0.42 18.78 7.75
C GLY A 16 0.52 18.31 6.63
N ALA A 17 0.72 16.98 6.50
CA ALA A 17 1.51 16.40 5.43
C ALA A 17 0.85 16.57 4.05
N ARG A 18 -0.50 16.49 3.96
CA ARG A 18 -1.26 16.79 2.73
C ARG A 18 -1.09 18.24 2.28
N GLY A 19 -1.16 19.19 3.19
CA GLY A 19 -0.96 20.62 2.88
C GLY A 19 0.47 20.93 2.42
N ALA A 20 1.47 20.35 3.09
CA ALA A 20 2.88 20.50 2.73
C ALA A 20 3.21 19.80 1.41
N LEU A 21 2.63 18.60 1.16
CA LEU A 21 2.81 17.85 -0.08
C LEU A 21 2.08 18.47 -1.26
N ALA A 22 0.87 18.99 -1.08
CA ALA A 22 0.16 19.71 -2.15
C ALA A 22 0.98 20.93 -2.64
N GLY A 23 1.68 21.62 -1.75
CA GLY A 23 2.60 22.71 -2.10
C GLY A 23 3.92 22.24 -2.72
N SER A 24 4.46 21.09 -2.29
CA SER A 24 5.73 20.53 -2.79
C SER A 24 5.58 19.76 -4.10
N LEU A 25 4.39 19.21 -4.37
CA LEU A 25 4.07 18.49 -5.61
C LEU A 25 3.68 19.42 -6.77
N ALA A 26 3.41 20.70 -6.49
CA ALA A 26 3.15 21.68 -7.52
C ALA A 26 4.41 21.89 -8.38
N GLY A 27 4.46 21.22 -9.53
CA GLY A 27 5.56 21.33 -10.51
C GLY A 27 6.61 20.21 -10.47
N SER A 28 6.53 19.23 -9.57
CA SER A 28 7.39 18.05 -9.58
C SER A 28 6.71 16.86 -10.25
N CYS A 29 7.47 16.10 -11.05
CA CYS A 29 7.00 14.86 -11.65
C CYS A 29 6.93 13.77 -10.57
N PRO A 30 5.77 13.12 -10.34
CA PRO A 30 5.64 12.02 -9.37
C PRO A 30 6.48 10.78 -9.70
N ALA A 31 6.99 10.69 -10.94
CA ALA A 31 7.99 9.68 -11.34
C ALA A 31 9.42 10.04 -10.86
N ASP A 32 9.63 11.23 -10.27
CA ASP A 32 10.93 11.60 -9.72
C ASP A 32 11.10 10.98 -8.32
N HIS A 33 11.90 9.92 -8.23
CA HIS A 33 12.23 9.24 -6.97
C HIS A 33 12.78 10.20 -5.90
N ARG A 34 13.44 11.31 -6.29
CA ARG A 34 14.02 12.29 -5.36
C ARG A 34 12.95 12.98 -4.50
N LEU A 35 11.75 13.14 -5.05
CA LEU A 35 10.62 13.68 -4.30
C LEU A 35 10.23 12.75 -3.14
N TRP A 36 10.13 11.45 -3.45
CA TRP A 36 9.80 10.42 -2.47
C TRP A 36 10.94 10.20 -1.48
N ASP A 37 12.20 10.22 -1.94
CA ASP A 37 13.38 10.16 -1.06
C ASP A 37 13.37 11.29 -0.04
N LYS A 38 13.08 12.52 -0.49
CA LYS A 38 12.97 13.68 0.41
C LYS A 38 11.85 13.49 1.43
N LEU A 39 10.68 13.03 0.99
CA LEU A 39 9.55 12.76 1.87
C LEU A 39 9.90 11.74 2.95
N HIS A 40 10.55 10.63 2.56
CA HIS A 40 10.95 9.58 3.49
C HIS A 40 12.20 9.91 4.32
N SER A 41 13.01 10.89 3.90
CA SER A 41 14.18 11.37 4.65
C SER A 41 13.84 12.44 5.67
N ASP A 42 12.72 13.16 5.52
CA ASP A 42 12.37 14.35 6.32
C ASP A 42 11.82 13.97 7.71
N THR A 43 12.53 13.04 8.35
CA THR A 43 12.26 12.60 9.72
C THR A 43 13.05 13.48 10.70
N ARG A 44 12.37 14.40 11.35
CA ARG A 44 12.93 15.18 12.46
C ARG A 44 13.45 14.20 13.53
N ALA A 45 14.73 14.31 13.76
CA ALA A 45 15.58 13.69 14.79
C ALA A 45 14.87 12.83 15.85
N GLY A 46 15.18 11.54 15.89
CA GLY A 46 15.08 10.73 17.10
C GLY A 46 14.30 9.42 17.03
N SER A 47 13.34 9.28 16.19
CA SER A 47 12.70 8.00 15.84
C SER A 47 12.12 8.14 14.45
N VAL A 48 12.44 7.21 13.55
CA VAL A 48 11.86 7.21 12.20
C VAL A 48 10.43 6.73 12.32
N PRO A 49 9.41 7.63 12.30
CA PRO A 49 8.03 7.18 12.36
C PRO A 49 7.68 6.54 11.01
N THR A 50 7.03 5.39 11.05
CA THR A 50 6.28 4.89 9.90
C THR A 50 5.30 5.97 9.47
N PHE A 51 5.31 6.33 8.19
CA PHE A 51 4.37 7.29 7.63
C PHE A 51 3.30 6.54 6.85
N ASP A 52 2.07 6.66 7.30
CA ASP A 52 0.92 6.08 6.62
C ASP A 52 0.20 7.13 5.78
N TRP A 53 0.24 6.96 4.47
CA TRP A 53 -0.62 7.69 3.55
C TRP A 53 -2.06 7.18 3.73
N PHE A 54 -3.02 8.06 3.92
CA PHE A 54 -4.42 7.78 4.24
C PHE A 54 -4.62 7.22 5.65
N PHE A 55 -4.27 5.95 5.89
CA PHE A 55 -4.42 5.22 7.13
C PHE A 55 -3.38 4.09 7.22
N GLY A 56 -3.23 3.51 8.40
CA GLY A 56 -2.31 2.39 8.65
C GLY A 56 -3.00 1.02 8.70
N TYR A 57 -2.23 0.03 9.13
CA TYR A 57 -2.73 -1.34 9.27
C TYR A 57 -3.87 -1.46 10.27
N GLU A 58 -3.86 -0.68 11.36
CA GLU A 58 -4.89 -0.73 12.40
C GLU A 58 -6.29 -0.47 11.85
N GLU A 59 -6.40 0.45 10.91
CA GLU A 59 -7.67 0.79 10.26
C GLU A 59 -8.03 -0.24 9.17
N ALA A 60 -7.01 -0.76 8.46
CA ALA A 60 -7.22 -1.69 7.34
C ALA A 60 -7.47 -3.14 7.78
N GLN A 61 -7.01 -3.58 8.97
CA GLN A 61 -7.01 -4.99 9.37
C GLN A 61 -8.40 -5.63 9.36
N GLY A 62 -9.42 -4.90 9.81
CA GLY A 62 -10.80 -5.40 9.83
C GLY A 62 -11.35 -5.74 8.44
N PHE A 63 -10.87 -5.03 7.42
CA PHE A 63 -11.20 -5.28 6.03
C PHE A 63 -10.32 -6.38 5.41
N LEU A 64 -9.00 -6.36 5.67
CA LEU A 64 -8.04 -7.25 5.02
C LEU A 64 -8.07 -8.69 5.57
N LEU A 65 -8.15 -8.87 6.89
CA LEU A 65 -8.08 -10.21 7.51
C LEU A 65 -9.13 -11.18 7.00
N PRO A 66 -10.41 -10.81 6.78
CA PRO A 66 -11.41 -11.70 6.19
C PRO A 66 -11.06 -12.19 4.77
N LEU A 67 -10.37 -11.36 3.97
CA LEU A 67 -9.94 -11.71 2.62
C LEU A 67 -8.79 -12.73 2.64
N LEU A 68 -7.87 -12.58 3.61
CA LEU A 68 -6.74 -13.49 3.80
C LEU A 68 -7.16 -14.86 4.34
N LYS A 69 -8.22 -14.90 5.15
CA LYS A 69 -8.76 -16.16 5.71
C LYS A 69 -9.31 -17.13 4.66
N LYS A 70 -9.74 -16.62 3.51
CA LYS A 70 -10.34 -17.46 2.45
C LYS A 70 -9.35 -18.37 1.74
N SER A 71 -8.05 -18.22 1.97
CA SER A 71 -7.03 -19.10 1.39
C SER A 71 -6.86 -20.34 2.27
N GLN A 72 -7.42 -21.48 1.84
CA GLN A 72 -7.17 -22.80 2.43
C GLN A 72 -5.94 -23.50 1.81
N ALA A 73 -5.09 -22.74 1.12
CA ALA A 73 -3.92 -23.31 0.46
C ALA A 73 -2.85 -23.71 1.49
N ALA A 74 -2.14 -24.81 1.20
CA ALA A 74 -1.02 -25.30 2.00
C ALA A 74 0.19 -24.33 2.00
N CYS A 75 0.22 -23.37 1.07
CA CYS A 75 1.29 -22.39 0.91
C CYS A 75 0.85 -21.01 1.44
N PRO A 76 1.80 -20.19 1.91
CA PRO A 76 1.53 -18.79 2.27
C PRO A 76 0.85 -18.02 1.15
N LEU A 77 -0.14 -17.20 1.50
CA LEU A 77 -0.82 -16.33 0.54
C LEU A 77 0.14 -15.20 0.15
N ARG A 78 0.44 -15.10 -1.15
CA ARG A 78 1.35 -14.07 -1.66
C ARG A 78 0.63 -12.74 -1.83
N VAL A 79 1.16 -11.71 -1.17
CA VAL A 79 0.67 -10.34 -1.16
C VAL A 79 1.74 -9.41 -1.70
N LEU A 80 1.38 -8.56 -2.65
CA LEU A 80 2.23 -7.47 -3.14
C LEU A 80 1.63 -6.14 -2.66
N ASP A 81 2.46 -5.26 -2.10
CA ASP A 81 2.10 -3.88 -1.77
C ASP A 81 2.91 -2.94 -2.66
N VAL A 82 2.25 -2.28 -3.63
CA VAL A 82 2.90 -1.40 -4.62
C VAL A 82 2.95 0.03 -4.09
N GLY A 83 4.18 0.60 -4.07
CA GLY A 83 4.43 1.90 -3.45
C GLY A 83 4.23 1.85 -1.94
N CYS A 84 4.79 0.83 -1.29
CA CYS A 84 4.58 0.56 0.14
C CYS A 84 5.08 1.69 1.06
N GLY A 85 5.99 2.54 0.58
CA GLY A 85 6.58 3.62 1.37
C GLY A 85 7.14 3.12 2.70
N THR A 86 6.88 3.88 3.76
CA THR A 86 7.19 3.50 5.14
C THR A 86 5.91 3.16 5.93
N SER A 87 4.87 2.70 5.23
CA SER A 87 3.57 2.35 5.79
C SER A 87 3.63 1.16 6.75
N SER A 88 2.76 1.18 7.75
CA SER A 88 2.57 0.06 8.68
C SER A 88 1.85 -1.14 8.04
N LEU A 89 1.38 -1.05 6.80
CA LEU A 89 0.53 -2.06 6.16
C LEU A 89 1.26 -3.42 6.01
N CYS A 90 2.44 -3.43 5.38
CA CYS A 90 3.24 -4.64 5.21
C CYS A 90 3.65 -5.28 6.54
N THR A 91 4.17 -4.46 7.47
CA THR A 91 4.63 -4.94 8.78
C THR A 91 3.48 -5.43 9.64
N GLY A 92 2.32 -4.77 9.57
CA GLY A 92 1.11 -5.19 10.26
C GLY A 92 0.57 -6.53 9.73
N LEU A 93 0.54 -6.72 8.41
CA LEU A 93 0.20 -8.00 7.80
C LEU A 93 1.16 -9.11 8.25
N TYR A 94 2.46 -8.86 8.22
CA TYR A 94 3.46 -9.83 8.65
C TYR A 94 3.36 -10.21 10.11
N THR A 95 3.22 -9.22 11.01
CA THR A 95 3.29 -9.45 12.47
C THR A 95 1.96 -9.87 13.10
N ARG A 96 0.82 -9.58 12.48
CA ARG A 96 -0.49 -9.77 13.10
C ARG A 96 -1.44 -10.67 12.34
N CYS A 97 -1.13 -11.03 11.08
CA CYS A 97 -1.97 -11.98 10.36
C CYS A 97 -1.79 -13.39 10.98
N PRO A 98 -2.88 -14.03 11.45
CA PRO A 98 -2.83 -15.37 12.01
C PRO A 98 -2.71 -16.46 10.94
N HIS A 99 -2.79 -16.09 9.66
CA HIS A 99 -2.66 -16.98 8.53
C HIS A 99 -1.30 -16.77 7.84
N PRO A 100 -0.72 -17.82 7.22
CA PRO A 100 0.56 -17.67 6.54
C PRO A 100 0.45 -16.72 5.35
N VAL A 101 1.29 -15.68 5.34
CA VAL A 101 1.40 -14.69 4.27
C VAL A 101 2.85 -14.54 3.83
N ASP A 102 3.06 -14.37 2.51
CA ASP A 102 4.33 -13.97 1.92
C ASP A 102 4.13 -12.56 1.32
N VAL A 103 4.61 -11.55 2.04
CA VAL A 103 4.40 -10.14 1.72
C VAL A 103 5.63 -9.57 1.05
N LEU A 104 5.45 -9.02 -0.15
CA LEU A 104 6.45 -8.23 -0.86
C LEU A 104 6.01 -6.76 -0.91
N GLY A 105 6.73 -5.88 -0.24
CA GLY A 105 6.60 -4.44 -0.40
C GLY A 105 7.57 -3.92 -1.46
N VAL A 106 7.06 -3.16 -2.42
CA VAL A 106 7.91 -2.49 -3.42
C VAL A 106 7.71 -0.98 -3.35
N ASP A 107 8.79 -0.23 -3.52
CA ASP A 107 8.73 1.23 -3.59
C ASP A 107 9.82 1.77 -4.53
N LEU A 108 9.53 2.89 -5.17
CA LEU A 108 10.47 3.58 -6.05
C LEU A 108 11.65 4.19 -5.25
N SER A 109 11.38 4.62 -4.00
CA SER A 109 12.36 5.25 -3.12
C SER A 109 13.29 4.22 -2.45
N PRO A 110 14.59 4.23 -2.75
CA PRO A 110 15.56 3.40 -2.03
C PRO A 110 15.63 3.75 -0.54
N VAL A 111 15.30 5.00 -0.17
CA VAL A 111 15.27 5.46 1.23
C VAL A 111 14.16 4.76 2.00
N ALA A 112 12.94 4.72 1.43
CA ALA A 112 11.82 3.99 2.03
C ALA A 112 12.15 2.50 2.20
N VAL A 113 12.67 1.86 1.15
CA VAL A 113 13.04 0.44 1.17
C VAL A 113 14.11 0.15 2.21
N ALA A 114 15.17 0.97 2.29
CA ALA A 114 16.23 0.81 3.27
C ALA A 114 15.69 0.93 4.71
N HIS A 115 14.80 1.91 4.93
CA HIS A 115 14.14 2.10 6.21
C HIS A 115 13.32 0.86 6.61
N MET A 116 12.49 0.34 5.71
CA MET A 116 11.63 -0.80 6.00
C MET A 116 12.42 -2.10 6.23
N LYS A 117 13.56 -2.29 5.53
CA LYS A 117 14.50 -3.38 5.80
C LYS A 117 15.11 -3.27 7.20
N SER A 118 15.58 -2.08 7.57
CA SER A 118 16.13 -1.83 8.90
C SER A 118 15.09 -2.06 10.00
N LEU A 119 13.83 -1.65 9.78
CA LEU A 119 12.74 -1.89 10.70
C LEU A 119 12.44 -3.39 10.86
N LEU A 120 12.48 -4.15 9.77
CA LEU A 120 12.27 -5.62 9.81
C LEU A 120 13.36 -6.32 10.62
N GLU A 121 14.62 -5.92 10.45
CA GLU A 121 15.80 -6.54 11.10
C GLU A 121 15.99 -6.08 12.53
N GLY A 122 15.73 -4.83 12.82
CA GLY A 122 16.03 -4.22 14.12
C GLY A 122 14.80 -3.82 14.94
N GLY A 123 13.61 -3.73 14.34
CA GLY A 123 12.40 -3.23 15.00
C GLY A 123 12.58 -1.81 15.56
N GLN A 124 11.61 -1.36 16.35
CA GLN A 124 11.71 -0.08 17.06
C GLN A 124 12.58 -0.17 18.34
N ASP A 125 12.71 -1.37 18.90
CA ASP A 125 13.42 -1.65 20.15
C ASP A 125 14.72 -2.44 19.94
N GLY A 126 15.29 -2.45 18.74
CA GLY A 126 16.50 -3.21 18.40
C GLY A 126 16.30 -4.72 18.31
N LYS A 127 15.03 -5.20 18.21
CA LYS A 127 14.69 -6.61 18.03
C LYS A 127 14.02 -6.82 16.69
N PRO A 128 14.35 -7.87 15.93
CA PRO A 128 13.68 -8.20 14.69
C PRO A 128 12.16 -8.32 14.87
N LEU A 129 11.40 -7.92 13.85
CA LEU A 129 9.96 -8.14 13.84
C LEU A 129 9.65 -9.64 13.81
N CYS A 130 8.72 -10.06 14.65
CA CYS A 130 8.29 -11.46 14.71
C CYS A 130 7.04 -11.66 13.85
N PRO A 131 6.95 -12.73 13.03
CA PRO A 131 5.78 -13.04 12.25
C PRO A 131 4.59 -13.47 13.13
N GLY A 132 3.38 -13.07 12.74
CA GLY A 132 2.14 -13.55 13.37
C GLY A 132 1.85 -15.03 13.12
N HIS A 133 2.39 -15.58 12.02
CA HIS A 133 2.39 -17.00 11.70
C HIS A 133 3.80 -17.48 11.33
N PRO A 134 4.28 -18.65 11.83
CA PRO A 134 5.68 -19.09 11.62
C PRO A 134 6.11 -19.25 10.15
N ALA A 135 5.16 -19.52 9.25
CA ALA A 135 5.42 -19.64 7.81
C ALA A 135 5.32 -18.31 7.06
N SER A 136 5.03 -17.19 7.73
CA SER A 136 4.94 -15.89 7.08
C SER A 136 6.32 -15.34 6.75
N GLN A 137 6.41 -14.61 5.64
CA GLN A 137 7.61 -13.93 5.17
C GLN A 137 7.29 -12.47 4.82
N LEU A 138 8.30 -11.60 4.90
CA LEU A 138 8.20 -10.19 4.54
C LEU A 138 9.50 -9.75 3.86
N HIS A 139 9.35 -9.15 2.69
CA HIS A 139 10.46 -8.65 1.89
C HIS A 139 10.17 -7.23 1.39
N PHE A 140 11.23 -6.42 1.25
CA PHE A 140 11.15 -5.09 0.65
C PHE A 140 12.15 -4.97 -0.49
N VAL A 141 11.71 -4.46 -1.65
CA VAL A 141 12.55 -4.33 -2.85
C VAL A 141 12.30 -2.97 -3.49
N GLN A 142 13.38 -2.31 -3.92
CA GLN A 142 13.26 -1.11 -4.74
C GLN A 142 12.80 -1.50 -6.15
N ALA A 143 11.66 -0.97 -6.57
CA ALA A 143 11.14 -1.16 -7.92
C ALA A 143 10.17 -0.03 -8.29
N ASP A 144 10.05 0.23 -9.60
CA ASP A 144 9.00 1.06 -10.16
C ASP A 144 7.73 0.21 -10.31
N ALA A 145 6.64 0.62 -9.67
CA ALA A 145 5.36 -0.07 -9.76
C ALA A 145 4.79 -0.11 -11.20
N GLN A 146 5.30 0.72 -12.10
CA GLN A 146 4.98 0.71 -13.53
C GLN A 146 5.79 -0.34 -14.33
N ASN A 147 6.80 -0.97 -13.71
CA ASN A 147 7.61 -2.03 -14.30
C ASN A 147 8.11 -2.99 -13.21
N LEU A 148 7.40 -4.07 -12.98
CA LEU A 148 7.71 -5.07 -11.97
C LEU A 148 8.38 -6.34 -12.52
N GLU A 149 8.77 -6.37 -13.80
CA GLU A 149 9.30 -7.58 -14.46
C GLU A 149 10.49 -8.21 -13.72
N SER A 150 11.39 -7.36 -13.19
CA SER A 150 12.60 -7.81 -12.50
C SER A 150 12.34 -8.37 -11.09
N VAL A 151 11.17 -8.09 -10.48
CA VAL A 151 10.88 -8.41 -9.08
C VAL A 151 9.65 -9.29 -8.90
N ALA A 152 8.77 -9.38 -9.90
CA ALA A 152 7.50 -10.08 -9.82
C ALA A 152 7.13 -10.79 -11.12
N SER A 153 7.03 -12.12 -11.08
CA SER A 153 6.56 -12.93 -12.22
C SER A 153 5.06 -12.75 -12.44
N SER A 154 4.61 -12.93 -13.69
CA SER A 154 3.18 -12.93 -14.03
C SER A 154 2.41 -13.98 -13.23
N GLY A 155 1.22 -13.62 -12.78
CA GLY A 155 0.31 -14.54 -12.09
C GLY A 155 0.78 -15.01 -10.71
N SER A 156 1.72 -14.30 -10.07
CA SER A 156 2.38 -14.80 -8.87
C SER A 156 1.76 -14.33 -7.55
N PHE A 157 0.86 -13.35 -7.56
CA PHE A 157 0.25 -12.81 -6.35
C PHE A 157 -1.26 -13.04 -6.28
N ARG A 158 -1.73 -13.46 -5.13
CA ARG A 158 -3.16 -13.62 -4.85
C ARG A 158 -3.83 -12.30 -4.49
N LEU A 159 -3.07 -11.38 -3.92
CA LEU A 159 -3.52 -10.08 -3.51
C LEU A 159 -2.47 -9.03 -3.91
N VAL A 160 -2.91 -7.97 -4.57
CA VAL A 160 -2.11 -6.77 -4.82
C VAL A 160 -2.77 -5.61 -4.11
N LEU A 161 -2.01 -4.89 -3.29
CA LEU A 161 -2.45 -3.72 -2.54
C LEU A 161 -1.83 -2.48 -3.17
N ASP A 162 -2.63 -1.45 -3.31
CA ASP A 162 -2.25 -0.10 -3.74
C ASP A 162 -2.91 0.90 -2.79
N LYS A 163 -2.12 1.56 -1.97
CA LYS A 163 -2.61 2.55 -1.02
C LYS A 163 -2.06 3.93 -1.36
N GLY A 164 -2.72 4.62 -2.31
CA GLY A 164 -2.39 5.96 -2.77
C GLY A 164 -1.30 6.05 -3.84
N THR A 165 -0.75 4.92 -4.30
CA THR A 165 0.27 4.91 -5.37
C THR A 165 -0.32 5.28 -6.71
N TRP A 166 -1.50 4.71 -7.06
CA TRP A 166 -2.27 5.17 -8.21
C TRP A 166 -2.53 6.68 -8.15
N ASP A 167 -2.98 7.18 -6.99
CA ASP A 167 -3.30 8.60 -6.80
C ASP A 167 -2.08 9.50 -7.04
N ALA A 168 -0.91 9.03 -6.63
CA ALA A 168 0.34 9.72 -6.86
C ALA A 168 0.75 9.69 -8.34
N VAL A 169 0.71 8.53 -8.97
CA VAL A 169 1.12 8.34 -10.38
C VAL A 169 0.17 9.05 -11.33
N ALA A 170 -1.15 9.02 -11.08
CA ALA A 170 -2.15 9.67 -11.90
C ALA A 170 -1.97 11.20 -11.98
N ARG A 171 -1.40 11.83 -10.95
CA ARG A 171 -1.02 13.25 -10.99
C ARG A 171 0.08 13.56 -12.02
N GLY A 172 0.92 12.56 -12.35
CA GLY A 172 1.93 12.63 -13.41
C GLY A 172 1.37 12.35 -14.81
N GLY A 173 0.13 11.87 -14.90
CA GLY A 173 -0.58 11.60 -16.15
C GLY A 173 -1.15 10.18 -16.22
N TRP A 174 -2.24 10.05 -16.94
CA TRP A 174 -3.00 8.81 -17.11
C TRP A 174 -2.20 7.65 -17.71
N PRO A 175 -1.28 7.85 -18.68
CA PRO A 175 -0.50 6.73 -19.22
C PRO A 175 0.28 5.97 -18.15
N GLY A 176 0.90 6.67 -17.20
CA GLY A 176 1.62 6.03 -16.08
C GLY A 176 0.69 5.28 -15.13
N ALA A 177 -0.48 5.85 -14.83
CA ALA A 177 -1.48 5.22 -13.99
C ALA A 177 -2.01 3.92 -14.62
N TYR A 178 -2.32 3.92 -15.91
CA TYR A 178 -2.75 2.71 -16.61
C TYR A 178 -1.62 1.67 -16.76
N GLN A 179 -0.37 2.12 -16.90
CA GLN A 179 0.78 1.21 -16.89
C GLN A 179 0.92 0.50 -15.54
N LEU A 180 0.79 1.24 -14.42
CA LEU A 180 0.77 0.67 -13.08
C LEU A 180 -0.35 -0.36 -12.94
N LEU A 181 -1.55 -0.03 -13.39
CA LEU A 181 -2.69 -0.94 -13.35
C LEU A 181 -2.43 -2.22 -14.17
N SER A 182 -1.86 -2.07 -15.36
CA SER A 182 -1.47 -3.20 -16.22
C SER A 182 -0.47 -4.12 -15.52
N GLU A 183 0.55 -3.58 -14.85
CA GLU A 183 1.52 -4.37 -14.08
C GLU A 183 0.87 -5.06 -12.88
N CYS A 184 -0.03 -4.38 -12.15
CA CYS A 184 -0.80 -5.01 -11.09
C CYS A 184 -1.58 -6.23 -11.59
N PHE A 185 -2.24 -6.13 -12.75
CA PHE A 185 -2.96 -7.26 -13.34
C PHE A 185 -2.04 -8.34 -13.88
N ARG A 186 -0.89 -7.97 -14.46
CA ARG A 186 0.08 -8.95 -14.95
C ARG A 186 0.57 -9.86 -13.82
N VAL A 187 0.85 -9.30 -12.65
CA VAL A 187 1.37 -10.05 -11.50
C VAL A 187 0.29 -10.79 -10.70
N LEU A 188 -0.99 -10.40 -10.87
CA LEU A 188 -2.11 -11.10 -10.23
C LEU A 188 -2.28 -12.51 -10.78
N SER A 189 -2.50 -13.48 -9.89
CA SER A 189 -2.96 -14.82 -10.25
C SER A 189 -4.39 -14.76 -10.83
N PRO A 190 -4.82 -15.77 -11.60
CA PRO A 190 -6.15 -15.77 -12.25
C PRO A 190 -7.34 -15.49 -11.32
N GLN A 191 -7.21 -15.86 -10.05
CA GLN A 191 -8.23 -15.59 -9.02
C GLN A 191 -7.78 -14.51 -8.03
N GLY A 192 -6.77 -13.73 -8.39
CA GLY A 192 -6.24 -12.65 -7.56
C GLY A 192 -7.18 -11.47 -7.48
N THR A 193 -6.95 -10.62 -6.50
CA THR A 193 -7.69 -9.38 -6.30
C THR A 193 -6.70 -8.24 -6.19
N LEU A 194 -6.90 -7.19 -7.00
CA LEU A 194 -6.28 -5.89 -6.76
C LEU A 194 -7.19 -5.11 -5.81
N ILE A 195 -6.60 -4.53 -4.77
CA ILE A 195 -7.30 -3.62 -3.85
C ILE A 195 -6.60 -2.28 -3.91
N GLN A 196 -7.31 -1.26 -4.39
CA GLN A 196 -6.87 0.12 -4.28
C GLN A 196 -7.56 0.82 -3.12
N PHE A 197 -6.78 1.48 -2.27
CA PHE A 197 -7.29 2.35 -1.22
C PHE A 197 -7.10 3.81 -1.62
N SER A 198 -8.17 4.60 -1.57
CA SER A 198 -8.18 6.00 -1.97
C SER A 198 -9.25 6.78 -1.20
N ASP A 199 -9.12 8.10 -1.18
CA ASP A 199 -10.17 9.05 -0.79
C ASP A 199 -10.92 9.64 -2.00
N GLU A 200 -10.60 9.16 -3.22
CA GLU A 200 -11.32 9.55 -4.43
C GLU A 200 -12.74 8.96 -4.41
N ASP A 201 -13.70 9.73 -4.87
CA ASP A 201 -15.10 9.33 -4.95
C ASP A 201 -15.31 8.18 -5.94
N PRO A 202 -16.17 7.18 -5.62
CA PRO A 202 -16.48 6.08 -6.52
C PRO A 202 -16.98 6.51 -7.92
N ASP A 203 -17.74 7.59 -8.02
CA ASP A 203 -18.23 8.10 -9.30
C ASP A 203 -17.10 8.56 -10.23
N VAL A 204 -15.93 8.88 -9.68
CA VAL A 204 -14.72 9.24 -10.42
C VAL A 204 -13.81 8.02 -10.62
N ARG A 205 -13.56 7.24 -9.56
CA ARG A 205 -12.59 6.14 -9.58
C ARG A 205 -13.07 4.92 -10.37
N VAL A 206 -14.33 4.51 -10.23
CA VAL A 206 -14.85 3.29 -10.86
C VAL A 206 -14.75 3.36 -12.39
N PRO A 207 -15.17 4.45 -13.07
CA PRO A 207 -14.99 4.56 -14.53
C PRO A 207 -13.53 4.42 -14.99
N CYS A 208 -12.58 4.97 -14.21
CA CYS A 208 -11.15 4.85 -14.53
C CYS A 208 -10.66 3.41 -14.44
N LEU A 209 -11.09 2.68 -13.38
CA LEU A 209 -10.75 1.28 -13.20
C LEU A 209 -11.36 0.39 -14.27
N GLU A 210 -12.63 0.58 -14.61
CA GLU A 210 -13.32 -0.16 -15.67
C GLU A 210 -12.67 0.06 -17.04
N GLN A 211 -12.26 1.31 -17.32
CA GLN A 211 -11.54 1.63 -18.56
C GLN A 211 -10.16 0.97 -18.61
N GLY A 212 -9.43 0.95 -17.48
CA GLY A 212 -8.09 0.38 -17.40
C GLY A 212 -8.06 -1.14 -17.24
N SER A 213 -9.19 -1.77 -16.94
CA SER A 213 -9.34 -3.21 -16.73
C SER A 213 -10.58 -3.79 -17.40
N PRO A 214 -10.65 -3.80 -18.75
CA PRO A 214 -11.80 -4.30 -19.47
C PRO A 214 -12.12 -5.75 -19.10
N GLY A 215 -13.39 -6.04 -18.78
CA GLY A 215 -13.84 -7.37 -18.38
C GLY A 215 -13.58 -7.73 -16.92
N CYS A 216 -13.06 -6.82 -16.10
CA CYS A 216 -12.96 -7.01 -14.65
C CYS A 216 -14.24 -6.53 -13.94
N THR A 217 -14.49 -7.07 -12.76
CA THR A 217 -15.55 -6.58 -11.86
C THR A 217 -14.91 -5.65 -10.84
N VAL A 218 -15.48 -4.47 -10.65
CA VAL A 218 -15.10 -3.51 -9.62
C VAL A 218 -16.16 -3.51 -8.52
N MET A 219 -15.75 -3.83 -7.30
CA MET A 219 -16.57 -3.70 -6.10
C MET A 219 -16.01 -2.58 -5.23
N VAL A 220 -16.87 -1.81 -4.61
CA VAL A 220 -16.49 -0.69 -3.74
C VAL A 220 -16.96 -0.97 -2.32
N GLN A 221 -16.08 -0.75 -1.36
CA GLN A 221 -16.42 -0.76 0.06
C GLN A 221 -15.95 0.54 0.70
N GLU A 222 -16.88 1.23 1.36
CA GLU A 222 -16.56 2.39 2.19
C GLU A 222 -15.82 1.98 3.45
N LEU A 223 -14.78 2.74 3.80
CA LEU A 223 -13.95 2.56 4.99
C LEU A 223 -13.91 3.84 5.81
N GLY A 224 -13.98 3.70 7.11
CA GLY A 224 -13.87 4.83 8.02
C GLY A 224 -15.22 5.36 8.50
N PRO A 225 -15.33 6.67 8.81
CA PRO A 225 -14.31 7.71 8.59
C PRO A 225 -13.08 7.58 9.50
N PHE A 226 -11.89 7.81 8.93
CA PHE A 226 -10.64 7.89 9.69
C PHE A 226 -10.15 9.34 9.71
N GLY A 227 -10.05 9.93 10.91
CA GLY A 227 -9.71 11.34 11.03
C GLY A 227 -10.70 12.30 10.36
N GLY A 228 -11.96 11.90 10.23
CA GLY A 228 -13.02 12.70 9.58
C GLY A 228 -13.04 12.60 8.05
N ILE A 229 -12.23 11.73 7.45
CA ILE A 229 -12.18 11.51 6.00
C ILE A 229 -12.72 10.10 5.72
N THR A 230 -13.65 10.01 4.79
CA THR A 230 -14.11 8.73 4.24
C THR A 230 -13.12 8.24 3.19
N TYR A 231 -12.77 6.96 3.26
CA TYR A 231 -11.93 6.28 2.29
C TYR A 231 -12.72 5.14 1.64
N PHE A 232 -12.22 4.66 0.53
CA PHE A 232 -12.82 3.56 -0.20
C PHE A 232 -11.78 2.50 -0.50
N ALA A 233 -12.21 1.24 -0.43
CA ALA A 233 -11.48 0.10 -0.98
C ALA A 233 -12.15 -0.30 -2.30
N TYR A 234 -11.42 -0.23 -3.39
CA TYR A 234 -11.82 -0.68 -4.72
C TYR A 234 -11.22 -2.05 -4.96
N LEU A 235 -12.07 -3.08 -4.97
CA LEU A 235 -11.66 -4.46 -5.23
C LEU A 235 -11.89 -4.75 -6.70
N VAL A 236 -10.80 -5.02 -7.42
CA VAL A 236 -10.86 -5.33 -8.86
C VAL A 236 -10.44 -6.78 -9.07
N GLN A 237 -11.32 -7.54 -9.72
CA GLN A 237 -11.12 -8.96 -10.00
C GLN A 237 -11.36 -9.23 -11.48
N GLY A 238 -10.50 -10.06 -12.09
CA GLY A 238 -10.71 -10.53 -13.45
C GLY A 238 -11.99 -11.37 -13.54
N SER A 239 -12.70 -11.28 -14.67
CA SER A 239 -13.76 -12.24 -14.99
C SER A 239 -13.15 -13.63 -15.11
N LEU A 240 -13.77 -14.61 -14.48
CA LEU A 240 -13.41 -16.04 -14.55
C LEU A 240 -13.59 -16.59 -15.97
#